data_cf4aed51e64a0f545a3423861914eb6a
#
_entry.id   cf4aed51e64a0f545a3423861914eb6a
#
_cell.length_a   1.000
_cell.length_b   1.000
_cell.length_c   1.000
_cell.angle_alpha   90.00
_cell.angle_beta   90.00
_cell.angle_gamma   90.00
#
_symmetry.space_group_name_H-M   'P 1'
#
loop_
_entity.id
_entity.type
_entity.pdbx_description
1 polymer ?
#
loop_
_entity_poly.entity_id
_entity_poly.type
_entity_poly.pdbx_seq_one_letter_code
_entity_poly.pdbx_strand_id
1 'polypeptide(L)'
;MTKNSIAVTMRYDYFYNGKEVRNGIDFNLINWVYNLGYTPHLVPNDIRYFKIIKKNKFAGFILSGGNDINIKTTRVLLENKILKLSIKDKTPVLGICHGMQIMNRFEDGNLTRVSNHVQKYHKLCDNEFEYPNKVNSFHKYGIKRLGKNFEVIAYSNDNQIEAIKHRKHNWLGWMWHPERDKIFNKKLIKIAKNFFKKKKI
;
A
#
# COMPACT_ATOMS: atom_id res chain seq x y z
N MET A 1 13.23 -11.90 16.22
CA MET A 1 14.21 -11.91 15.11
C MET A 1 13.68 -11.38 13.79
N THR A 2 12.95 -10.30 13.71
CA THR A 2 12.36 -9.87 12.41
C THR A 2 12.39 -8.35 12.21
N LYS A 3 13.22 -7.63 12.99
CA LYS A 3 13.39 -6.17 12.80
C LYS A 3 13.93 -5.77 11.42
N ASN A 4 14.38 -6.74 10.61
CA ASN A 4 14.90 -6.52 9.27
C ASN A 4 13.96 -7.03 8.16
N SER A 5 12.69 -7.35 8.50
CA SER A 5 11.70 -7.79 7.52
C SER A 5 10.46 -6.90 7.51
N ILE A 6 9.88 -6.77 6.32
CA ILE A 6 8.60 -6.10 6.07
C ILE A 6 7.57 -7.16 5.72
N ALA A 7 6.44 -7.17 6.42
CA ALA A 7 5.32 -8.04 6.07
C ALA A 7 4.53 -7.42 4.90
N VAL A 8 4.34 -8.19 3.83
CA VAL A 8 3.71 -7.76 2.57
C VAL A 8 2.46 -8.57 2.34
N THR A 9 1.28 -7.93 2.28
CA THR A 9 0.03 -8.62 1.97
C THR A 9 -0.01 -9.06 0.52
N MET A 10 -0.65 -10.20 0.25
CA MET A 10 -0.78 -10.77 -1.09
C MET A 10 -2.17 -10.43 -1.67
N ARG A 11 -2.29 -10.52 -2.98
CA ARG A 11 -3.58 -10.40 -3.66
C ARG A 11 -4.17 -11.78 -3.95
N TYR A 12 -5.44 -11.83 -4.40
CA TYR A 12 -6.03 -13.01 -5.01
C TYR A 12 -5.79 -13.01 -6.51
N ASP A 13 -5.31 -14.13 -7.04
CA ASP A 13 -5.30 -14.42 -8.46
C ASP A 13 -6.30 -15.56 -8.71
N TYR A 14 -7.23 -15.31 -9.64
CA TYR A 14 -8.32 -16.24 -9.98
C TYR A 14 -8.02 -16.93 -11.30
N PHE A 15 -8.07 -18.26 -11.30
CA PHE A 15 -7.84 -19.10 -12.47
C PHE A 15 -9.06 -19.97 -12.76
N TYR A 16 -9.20 -20.40 -13.99
CA TYR A 16 -10.27 -21.31 -14.44
C TYR A 16 -11.68 -20.84 -14.03
N ASN A 17 -12.00 -19.59 -14.34
CA ASN A 17 -13.28 -18.96 -13.97
C ASN A 17 -13.59 -19.00 -12.47
N GLY A 18 -12.56 -18.83 -11.65
CA GLY A 18 -12.69 -18.78 -10.20
C GLY A 18 -12.69 -20.13 -9.49
N LYS A 19 -12.52 -21.24 -10.23
CA LYS A 19 -12.41 -22.59 -9.63
C LYS A 19 -11.13 -22.77 -8.82
N GLU A 20 -10.07 -22.01 -9.14
CA GLU A 20 -8.83 -22.00 -8.39
C GLU A 20 -8.49 -20.58 -7.98
N VAL A 21 -8.16 -20.40 -6.70
CA VAL A 21 -7.77 -19.10 -6.14
C VAL A 21 -6.40 -19.24 -5.52
N ARG A 22 -5.45 -18.40 -5.97
CA ARG A 22 -4.08 -18.37 -5.45
C ARG A 22 -3.81 -17.08 -4.71
N ASN A 23 -2.89 -17.12 -3.76
CA ASN A 23 -2.25 -15.95 -3.21
C ASN A 23 -1.13 -15.51 -4.17
N GLY A 24 -1.25 -14.33 -4.77
CA GLY A 24 -0.29 -13.78 -5.71
C GLY A 24 0.44 -12.57 -5.15
N ILE A 25 1.67 -12.39 -5.60
CA ILE A 25 2.49 -11.20 -5.34
C ILE A 25 3.24 -10.85 -6.64
N ASP A 26 3.37 -9.56 -6.92
CA ASP A 26 4.21 -9.09 -8.02
C ASP A 26 5.69 -9.35 -7.66
N PHE A 27 6.40 -10.04 -8.55
CA PHE A 27 7.82 -10.35 -8.36
C PHE A 27 8.67 -9.07 -8.19
N ASN A 28 8.30 -8.01 -8.91
CA ASN A 28 8.98 -6.72 -8.78
C ASN A 28 8.74 -6.07 -7.41
N LEU A 29 7.61 -6.32 -6.75
CA LEU A 29 7.39 -5.83 -5.39
C LEU A 29 8.32 -6.52 -4.39
N ILE A 30 8.59 -7.81 -4.56
CA ILE A 30 9.58 -8.54 -3.77
C ILE A 30 10.97 -7.88 -3.96
N ASN A 31 11.38 -7.66 -5.20
CA ASN A 31 12.66 -7.03 -5.53
C ASN A 31 12.73 -5.59 -5.00
N TRP A 32 11.62 -4.85 -5.08
CA TRP A 32 11.55 -3.48 -4.55
C TRP A 32 11.79 -3.46 -3.04
N VAL A 33 11.19 -4.38 -2.28
CA VAL A 33 11.41 -4.51 -0.82
C VAL A 33 12.87 -4.85 -0.50
N TYR A 34 13.51 -5.74 -1.28
CA TYR A 34 14.96 -5.99 -1.14
C TYR A 34 15.78 -4.72 -1.40
N ASN A 35 15.41 -3.91 -2.38
CA ASN A 35 16.07 -2.63 -2.64
C ASN A 35 15.86 -1.60 -1.52
N LEU A 36 14.85 -1.76 -0.68
CA LEU A 36 14.71 -0.98 0.57
C LEU A 36 15.69 -1.46 1.66
N GLY A 37 16.35 -2.60 1.49
CA GLY A 37 17.23 -3.21 2.48
C GLY A 37 16.50 -4.08 3.50
N TYR A 38 15.28 -4.56 3.19
CA TYR A 38 14.49 -5.44 4.03
C TYR A 38 14.19 -6.77 3.35
N THR A 39 14.00 -7.81 4.16
CA THR A 39 13.51 -9.10 3.68
C THR A 39 11.97 -9.06 3.60
N PRO A 40 11.34 -9.35 2.44
CA PRO A 40 9.90 -9.44 2.34
C PRO A 40 9.40 -10.71 3.05
N HIS A 41 8.44 -10.54 3.96
CA HIS A 41 7.69 -11.64 4.58
C HIS A 41 6.29 -11.67 3.98
N LEU A 42 6.00 -12.66 3.15
CA LEU A 42 4.75 -12.75 2.41
C LEU A 42 3.61 -13.20 3.34
N VAL A 43 2.53 -12.44 3.34
CA VAL A 43 1.34 -12.66 4.18
C VAL A 43 0.20 -13.20 3.31
N PRO A 44 -0.11 -14.49 3.40
CA PRO A 44 -1.22 -15.07 2.65
C PRO A 44 -2.58 -14.55 3.15
N ASN A 45 -3.59 -14.58 2.29
CA ASN A 45 -4.94 -14.10 2.58
C ASN A 45 -5.75 -15.08 3.46
N ASP A 46 -5.15 -15.54 4.54
CA ASP A 46 -5.77 -16.41 5.54
C ASP A 46 -5.81 -15.70 6.89
N ILE A 47 -7.01 -15.54 7.45
CA ILE A 47 -7.19 -14.83 8.71
C ILE A 47 -6.45 -15.49 9.88
N ARG A 48 -6.24 -16.81 9.82
CA ARG A 48 -5.47 -17.57 10.82
C ARG A 48 -4.01 -17.12 10.88
N TYR A 49 -3.48 -16.63 9.74
CA TYR A 49 -2.10 -16.12 9.66
C TYR A 49 -1.86 -14.89 10.52
N PHE A 50 -2.91 -14.19 10.92
CA PHE A 50 -2.82 -13.06 11.84
C PHE A 50 -2.18 -13.42 13.19
N LYS A 51 -2.33 -14.68 13.65
CA LYS A 51 -1.65 -15.18 14.86
C LYS A 51 -0.12 -15.14 14.70
N ILE A 52 0.36 -15.46 13.49
CA ILE A 52 1.81 -15.42 13.17
C ILE A 52 2.29 -13.97 13.11
N ILE A 53 1.52 -13.08 12.47
CA ILE A 53 1.86 -11.65 12.40
C ILE A 53 2.00 -11.05 13.79
N LYS A 54 1.10 -11.36 14.72
CA LYS A 54 1.15 -10.85 16.11
C LYS A 54 2.35 -11.35 16.92
N LYS A 55 2.84 -12.55 16.65
CA LYS A 55 3.99 -13.14 17.35
C LYS A 55 5.33 -12.59 16.86
N ASN A 56 5.37 -12.03 15.65
CA ASN A 56 6.57 -11.53 15.01
C ASN A 56 6.65 -10.00 15.09
N LYS A 57 7.87 -9.47 15.16
CA LYS A 57 8.12 -8.02 15.11
C LYS A 57 8.67 -7.66 13.73
N PHE A 58 7.89 -6.95 12.94
CA PHE A 58 8.28 -6.46 11.62
C PHE A 58 8.81 -5.02 11.69
N ALA A 59 9.69 -4.65 10.77
CA ALA A 59 10.09 -3.27 10.56
C ALA A 59 8.92 -2.40 10.08
N GLY A 60 7.98 -3.00 9.36
CA GLY A 60 6.77 -2.36 8.85
C GLY A 60 5.88 -3.33 8.11
N PHE A 61 4.76 -2.80 7.61
CA PHE A 61 3.81 -3.50 6.76
C PHE A 61 3.71 -2.81 5.40
N ILE A 62 3.59 -3.60 4.34
CA ILE A 62 3.15 -3.12 3.03
C ILE A 62 1.81 -3.78 2.73
N LEU A 63 0.76 -2.97 2.56
CA LEU A 63 -0.50 -3.40 1.98
C LEU A 63 -0.36 -3.27 0.47
N SER A 64 -0.25 -4.40 -0.23
CA SER A 64 0.07 -4.43 -1.66
C SER A 64 -1.09 -3.99 -2.56
N GLY A 65 -0.79 -3.69 -3.81
CA GLY A 65 -1.79 -3.44 -4.84
C GLY A 65 -2.58 -4.67 -5.28
N GLY A 66 -3.50 -4.50 -6.21
CA GLY A 66 -4.35 -5.56 -6.82
C GLY A 66 -5.72 -5.71 -6.16
N ASN A 67 -6.61 -6.42 -6.80
CA ASN A 67 -8.03 -6.62 -6.50
C ASN A 67 -8.83 -5.36 -6.15
N ASP A 68 -10.03 -5.25 -6.66
CA ASP A 68 -10.96 -4.16 -6.30
C ASP A 68 -11.53 -4.35 -4.90
N ILE A 69 -11.72 -3.23 -4.16
CA ILE A 69 -12.13 -3.27 -2.74
C ILE A 69 -13.60 -3.64 -2.53
N ASN A 70 -14.42 -3.72 -3.56
CA ASN A 70 -15.87 -3.87 -3.42
C ASN A 70 -16.32 -5.22 -2.84
N ILE A 71 -15.39 -6.16 -2.59
CA ILE A 71 -15.70 -7.50 -2.09
C ILE A 71 -15.19 -7.63 -0.65
N LYS A 72 -16.05 -8.05 0.28
CA LYS A 72 -15.68 -8.46 1.63
C LYS A 72 -14.89 -9.78 1.55
N THR A 73 -13.57 -9.68 1.45
CA THR A 73 -12.67 -10.83 1.36
C THR A 73 -11.88 -11.01 2.65
N THR A 74 -11.35 -12.22 2.85
CA THR A 74 -10.40 -12.49 3.94
C THR A 74 -9.18 -11.58 3.87
N ARG A 75 -8.76 -11.14 2.67
CA ARG A 75 -7.72 -10.14 2.48
C ARG A 75 -8.05 -8.85 3.23
N VAL A 76 -9.22 -8.27 2.94
CA VAL A 76 -9.66 -6.99 3.56
C VAL A 76 -9.78 -7.13 5.07
N LEU A 77 -10.33 -8.25 5.56
CA LEU A 77 -10.41 -8.52 7.00
C LEU A 77 -9.03 -8.61 7.66
N LEU A 78 -8.07 -9.26 6.99
CA LEU A 78 -6.70 -9.37 7.48
C LEU A 78 -5.98 -8.03 7.47
N GLU A 79 -6.09 -7.26 6.38
CA GLU A 79 -5.51 -5.92 6.25
C GLU A 79 -6.04 -4.96 7.31
N ASN A 80 -7.35 -4.99 7.60
CA ASN A 80 -7.93 -4.22 8.71
C ASN A 80 -7.38 -4.64 10.09
N LYS A 81 -7.12 -5.93 10.32
CA LYS A 81 -6.48 -6.39 11.56
C LYS A 81 -5.01 -5.93 11.63
N ILE A 82 -4.29 -5.91 10.51
CA ILE A 82 -2.92 -5.37 10.42
C ILE A 82 -2.92 -3.88 10.75
N LEU A 83 -3.86 -3.10 10.20
CA LEU A 83 -3.99 -1.66 10.53
C LEU A 83 -4.25 -1.45 12.02
N LYS A 84 -5.17 -2.20 12.64
CA LYS A 84 -5.41 -2.13 14.10
C LYS A 84 -4.16 -2.51 14.91
N LEU A 85 -3.42 -3.53 14.48
CA LEU A 85 -2.18 -3.93 15.13
C LEU A 85 -1.11 -2.84 15.00
N SER A 86 -0.98 -2.24 13.82
CA SER A 86 0.01 -1.18 13.57
C SER A 86 -0.25 0.07 14.42
N ILE A 87 -1.49 0.41 14.71
CA ILE A 87 -1.85 1.47 15.65
C ILE A 87 -1.32 1.13 17.05
N LYS A 88 -1.63 -0.08 17.53
CA LYS A 88 -1.22 -0.55 18.87
C LYS A 88 0.29 -0.56 19.03
N ASP A 89 0.99 -1.10 18.04
CA ASP A 89 2.44 -1.36 18.10
C ASP A 89 3.26 -0.20 17.50
N LYS A 90 2.62 0.86 17.03
CA LYS A 90 3.22 2.01 16.34
C LYS A 90 4.12 1.60 15.16
N THR A 91 3.72 0.54 14.46
CA THR A 91 4.47 -0.03 13.33
C THR A 91 4.10 0.72 12.03
N PRO A 92 5.08 1.15 11.22
CA PRO A 92 4.80 1.86 9.97
C PRO A 92 4.06 0.98 8.95
N VAL A 93 3.13 1.60 8.21
CA VAL A 93 2.36 0.94 7.13
C VAL A 93 2.46 1.75 5.85
N LEU A 94 2.93 1.15 4.77
CA LEU A 94 2.86 1.69 3.42
C LEU A 94 1.73 0.99 2.65
N GLY A 95 0.74 1.73 2.21
CA GLY A 95 -0.31 1.24 1.32
C GLY A 95 -0.01 1.56 -0.14
N ILE A 96 0.00 0.56 -1.01
CA ILE A 96 0.20 0.72 -2.46
C ILE A 96 -1.13 0.46 -3.17
N CYS A 97 -1.64 1.41 -3.95
CA CYS A 97 -2.86 1.33 -4.74
C CYS A 97 -4.05 0.82 -3.88
N HIS A 98 -4.43 -0.45 -3.99
CA HIS A 98 -5.42 -1.10 -3.12
C HIS A 98 -5.13 -0.87 -1.63
N GLY A 99 -3.87 -0.97 -1.19
CA GLY A 99 -3.50 -0.74 0.19
C GLY A 99 -3.80 0.68 0.67
N MET A 100 -3.53 1.71 -0.14
CA MET A 100 -3.92 3.09 0.14
C MET A 100 -5.45 3.23 0.22
N GLN A 101 -6.18 2.58 -0.68
CA GLN A 101 -7.64 2.61 -0.70
C GLN A 101 -8.24 1.94 0.57
N ILE A 102 -7.65 0.83 1.05
CA ILE A 102 -8.04 0.17 2.31
C ILE A 102 -7.81 1.09 3.50
N MET A 103 -6.65 1.73 3.58
CA MET A 103 -6.33 2.69 4.64
C MET A 103 -7.35 3.84 4.66
N ASN A 104 -7.69 4.40 3.49
CA ASN A 104 -8.70 5.44 3.37
C ASN A 104 -10.08 4.97 3.90
N ARG A 105 -10.50 3.75 3.54
CA ARG A 105 -11.77 3.18 3.99
C ARG A 105 -11.78 2.85 5.48
N PHE A 106 -10.64 2.46 6.04
CA PHE A 106 -10.50 2.21 7.47
C PHE A 106 -10.82 3.45 8.32
N GLU A 107 -10.54 4.65 7.79
CA GLU A 107 -10.83 5.95 8.38
C GLU A 107 -12.12 6.58 7.82
N ASP A 108 -13.11 5.77 7.45
CA ASP A 108 -14.43 6.16 6.93
C ASP A 108 -14.40 6.92 5.59
N GLY A 109 -13.32 6.89 4.84
CA GLY A 109 -13.26 7.43 3.49
C GLY A 109 -14.03 6.56 2.48
N ASN A 110 -14.28 7.10 1.29
CA ASN A 110 -14.90 6.34 0.21
C ASN A 110 -14.20 6.52 -1.13
N LEU A 111 -14.55 5.67 -2.07
CA LEU A 111 -13.95 5.61 -3.40
C LEU A 111 -14.99 5.95 -4.47
N THR A 112 -14.51 6.39 -5.62
CA THR A 112 -15.29 6.57 -6.84
C THR A 112 -14.53 5.97 -8.03
N ARG A 113 -15.26 5.61 -9.07
CA ARG A 113 -14.63 5.18 -10.31
C ARG A 113 -14.00 6.39 -11.01
N VAL A 114 -12.79 6.19 -11.53
CA VAL A 114 -12.05 7.21 -12.29
C VAL A 114 -11.72 6.66 -13.68
N SER A 115 -11.59 7.56 -14.67
CA SER A 115 -11.19 7.25 -16.04
C SER A 115 -9.75 7.66 -16.27
N ASN A 116 -9.11 7.07 -17.29
CA ASN A 116 -7.75 7.42 -17.73
C ASN A 116 -6.63 7.19 -16.70
N HIS A 117 -6.86 6.30 -15.71
CA HIS A 117 -5.89 5.94 -14.67
C HIS A 117 -5.37 4.49 -14.78
N VAL A 118 -5.63 3.80 -15.89
CA VAL A 118 -5.14 2.43 -16.12
C VAL A 118 -4.08 2.43 -17.20
N GLN A 119 -2.88 1.90 -16.87
CA GLN A 119 -1.71 1.86 -17.76
C GLN A 119 -1.31 3.25 -18.31
N LYS A 120 -1.33 4.23 -17.44
CA LYS A 120 -0.98 5.63 -17.73
C LYS A 120 0.15 6.11 -16.82
N TYR A 121 0.64 7.31 -17.12
CA TYR A 121 1.53 8.06 -16.25
C TYR A 121 0.91 9.42 -15.99
N HIS A 122 0.91 9.84 -14.72
CA HIS A 122 0.43 11.16 -14.31
C HIS A 122 1.57 12.04 -13.84
N LYS A 123 1.44 13.34 -14.12
CA LYS A 123 2.26 14.35 -13.46
C LYS A 123 1.72 14.52 -12.04
N LEU A 124 2.61 14.54 -11.05
CA LEU A 124 2.26 14.87 -9.68
C LEU A 124 2.35 16.38 -9.46
N CYS A 125 1.35 16.92 -8.76
CA CYS A 125 1.25 18.28 -8.28
C CYS A 125 1.21 18.28 -6.75
N ASP A 126 1.53 19.44 -6.11
CA ASP A 126 1.50 19.66 -4.66
C ASP A 126 2.20 18.55 -3.86
N ASN A 127 3.51 18.56 -3.93
CA ASN A 127 4.35 17.43 -3.59
C ASN A 127 5.23 17.73 -2.36
N GLU A 128 4.70 17.45 -1.15
CA GLU A 128 5.39 17.66 0.13
C GLU A 128 6.70 16.85 0.27
N PHE A 129 6.79 15.69 -0.37
CA PHE A 129 7.91 14.75 -0.20
C PHE A 129 8.95 14.77 -1.31
N GLU A 130 8.93 15.76 -2.20
CA GLU A 130 9.78 15.80 -3.39
C GLU A 130 9.68 14.49 -4.22
N TYR A 131 8.48 13.97 -4.38
CA TYR A 131 8.22 12.82 -5.23
C TYR A 131 8.70 13.05 -6.66
N PRO A 132 8.85 12.00 -7.47
CA PRO A 132 9.10 12.17 -8.90
C PRO A 132 7.99 13.02 -9.52
N ASN A 133 8.35 13.84 -10.53
CA ASN A 133 7.37 14.67 -11.24
C ASN A 133 6.28 13.85 -11.95
N LYS A 134 6.53 12.55 -12.18
CA LYS A 134 5.64 11.64 -12.88
C LYS A 134 5.67 10.27 -12.25
N VAL A 135 4.49 9.64 -12.10
CA VAL A 135 4.31 8.29 -11.57
C VAL A 135 3.41 7.46 -12.48
N ASN A 136 3.54 6.15 -12.42
CA ASN A 136 2.65 5.24 -13.14
C ASN A 136 1.28 5.15 -12.46
N SER A 137 0.26 4.74 -13.19
CA SER A 137 -1.10 4.60 -12.70
C SER A 137 -1.75 3.34 -13.27
N PHE A 138 -2.36 2.53 -12.37
CA PHE A 138 -3.00 1.25 -12.69
C PHE A 138 -4.31 1.03 -11.93
N HIS A 139 -5.02 2.10 -11.55
CA HIS A 139 -6.22 2.00 -10.74
C HIS A 139 -7.48 2.44 -11.49
N LYS A 140 -8.59 1.78 -11.19
CA LYS A 140 -9.94 2.11 -11.69
C LYS A 140 -10.74 2.94 -10.69
N TYR A 141 -10.27 3.02 -9.45
CA TYR A 141 -10.94 3.73 -8.37
C TYR A 141 -9.97 4.72 -7.73
N GLY A 142 -10.44 5.96 -7.58
CA GLY A 142 -9.80 7.04 -6.83
C GLY A 142 -10.51 7.30 -5.50
N ILE A 143 -9.96 8.19 -4.68
CA ILE A 143 -10.55 8.62 -3.43
C ILE A 143 -11.58 9.71 -3.73
N LYS A 144 -12.88 9.45 -3.44
CA LYS A 144 -13.96 10.45 -3.51
C LYS A 144 -14.03 11.30 -2.24
N ARG A 145 -13.93 10.65 -1.07
CA ARG A 145 -13.87 11.30 0.23
C ARG A 145 -12.70 10.76 1.01
N LEU A 146 -11.85 11.69 1.44
CA LEU A 146 -10.68 11.35 2.26
C LEU A 146 -11.12 10.87 3.66
N GLY A 147 -10.45 9.86 4.17
CA GLY A 147 -10.63 9.37 5.54
C GLY A 147 -10.27 10.44 6.58
N LYS A 148 -10.97 10.45 7.71
CA LYS A 148 -11.00 11.57 8.70
C LYS A 148 -9.61 12.01 9.20
N ASN A 149 -8.69 11.09 9.36
CA ASN A 149 -7.37 11.37 9.94
C ASN A 149 -6.25 11.41 8.89
N PHE A 150 -6.58 11.44 7.61
CA PHE A 150 -5.60 11.59 6.55
C PHE A 150 -5.44 13.05 6.10
N GLU A 151 -4.30 13.34 5.54
CA GLU A 151 -4.00 14.52 4.73
C GLU A 151 -3.52 14.07 3.36
N VAL A 152 -3.82 14.87 2.34
CA VAL A 152 -3.34 14.64 0.98
C VAL A 152 -1.97 15.26 0.86
N ILE A 153 -1.04 14.52 0.29
CA ILE A 153 0.36 14.95 0.13
C ILE A 153 0.82 14.92 -1.33
N ALA A 154 0.00 14.44 -2.25
CA ALA A 154 0.18 14.60 -3.69
C ALA A 154 -1.12 14.40 -4.45
N TYR A 155 -1.30 15.16 -5.53
CA TYR A 155 -2.37 15.04 -6.51
C TYR A 155 -1.80 14.72 -7.90
N SER A 156 -2.59 14.10 -8.77
CA SER A 156 -2.33 14.09 -10.21
C SER A 156 -2.77 15.41 -10.85
N ASN A 157 -2.34 15.63 -12.09
CA ASN A 157 -2.69 16.84 -12.86
C ASN A 157 -4.18 17.00 -13.17
N ASP A 158 -4.98 15.97 -12.98
CA ASP A 158 -6.45 15.95 -13.06
C ASP A 158 -7.12 15.93 -11.68
N ASN A 159 -6.40 16.36 -10.64
CA ASN A 159 -6.87 16.53 -9.26
C ASN A 159 -7.30 15.22 -8.56
N GLN A 160 -6.85 14.05 -9.01
CA GLN A 160 -7.03 12.83 -8.24
C GLN A 160 -6.02 12.74 -7.11
N ILE A 161 -6.44 12.19 -5.97
CA ILE A 161 -5.57 12.00 -4.80
C ILE A 161 -4.63 10.81 -5.09
N GLU A 162 -3.34 11.10 -5.17
CA GLU A 162 -2.31 10.12 -5.50
C GLU A 162 -1.46 9.69 -4.29
N ALA A 163 -1.36 10.53 -3.26
CA ALA A 163 -0.72 10.14 -2.02
C ALA A 163 -1.38 10.74 -0.78
N ILE A 164 -1.42 9.95 0.29
CA ILE A 164 -1.97 10.35 1.58
C ILE A 164 -1.03 9.99 2.72
N LYS A 165 -1.07 10.77 3.79
CA LYS A 165 -0.33 10.53 5.03
C LYS A 165 -1.30 10.62 6.20
N HIS A 166 -1.17 9.72 7.18
CA HIS A 166 -2.01 9.73 8.36
C HIS A 166 -1.45 10.70 9.42
N ARG A 167 -2.30 11.55 9.98
CA ARG A 167 -1.90 12.61 10.92
C ARG A 167 -1.40 12.09 12.27
N LYS A 168 -1.89 10.92 12.71
CA LYS A 168 -1.61 10.36 14.04
C LYS A 168 -0.74 9.11 14.03
N HIS A 169 -0.76 8.37 12.91
CA HIS A 169 -0.09 7.07 12.79
C HIS A 169 0.96 7.13 11.69
N ASN A 170 1.99 6.32 11.82
CA ASN A 170 3.02 6.22 10.78
C ASN A 170 2.51 5.42 9.58
N TRP A 171 1.53 6.01 8.87
CA TRP A 171 0.93 5.44 7.69
C TRP A 171 1.12 6.36 6.50
N LEU A 172 1.54 5.77 5.38
CA LEU A 172 1.76 6.42 4.11
C LEU A 172 1.04 5.63 3.02
N GLY A 173 0.27 6.27 2.17
CA GLY A 173 -0.42 5.65 1.05
C GLY A 173 0.01 6.25 -0.28
N TRP A 174 0.30 5.41 -1.26
CA TRP A 174 0.58 5.76 -2.64
C TRP A 174 -0.39 5.07 -3.57
N MET A 175 -1.01 5.82 -4.49
CA MET A 175 -1.92 5.24 -5.46
C MET A 175 -1.18 4.58 -6.64
N TRP A 176 0.04 5.03 -6.93
CA TRP A 176 0.93 4.44 -7.92
C TRP A 176 1.62 3.17 -7.41
N HIS A 177 2.25 2.48 -8.33
CA HIS A 177 2.99 1.24 -8.11
C HIS A 177 4.50 1.49 -8.25
N PRO A 178 5.26 1.75 -7.17
CA PRO A 178 6.70 2.03 -7.24
C PRO A 178 7.51 0.84 -7.75
N GLU A 179 6.93 -0.35 -7.70
CA GLU A 179 7.55 -1.60 -8.15
C GLU A 179 7.40 -1.85 -9.66
N ARG A 180 6.55 -1.10 -10.38
CA ARG A 180 6.25 -1.37 -11.80
C ARG A 180 7.09 -0.57 -12.78
N ASP A 181 7.94 0.30 -12.31
CA ASP A 181 8.90 0.98 -13.18
C ASP A 181 10.01 0.00 -13.61
N LYS A 182 10.44 0.07 -14.88
CA LYS A 182 11.54 -0.79 -15.40
C LYS A 182 12.81 -0.66 -14.55
N ILE A 183 13.10 0.56 -14.09
CA ILE A 183 14.18 0.87 -13.15
C ILE A 183 13.51 1.55 -11.96
N PHE A 184 13.71 1.00 -10.76
CA PHE A 184 13.11 1.54 -9.56
C PHE A 184 13.57 2.98 -9.31
N ASN A 185 12.62 3.85 -9.11
CA ASN A 185 12.89 5.27 -8.90
C ASN A 185 13.64 5.48 -7.59
N LYS A 186 14.85 6.04 -7.67
CA LYS A 186 15.74 6.25 -6.52
C LYS A 186 15.13 7.17 -5.45
N LYS A 187 14.32 8.16 -5.84
CA LYS A 187 13.61 9.05 -4.88
C LYS A 187 12.59 8.25 -4.08
N LEU A 188 11.76 7.43 -4.73
CA LEU A 188 10.77 6.59 -4.05
C LEU A 188 11.41 5.56 -3.11
N ILE A 189 12.53 4.95 -3.53
CA ILE A 189 13.34 4.08 -2.66
C ILE A 189 13.83 4.85 -1.43
N LYS A 190 14.39 6.05 -1.62
CA LYS A 190 14.88 6.89 -0.50
C LYS A 190 13.76 7.26 0.47
N ILE A 191 12.60 7.70 -0.04
CA ILE A 191 11.43 8.06 0.77
C ILE A 191 10.96 6.85 1.58
N ALA A 192 10.76 5.69 0.94
CA ALA A 192 10.31 4.47 1.62
C ALA A 192 11.33 3.96 2.66
N LYS A 193 12.64 3.99 2.34
CA LYS A 193 13.70 3.66 3.32
C LYS A 193 13.62 4.54 4.55
N ASN A 194 13.50 5.84 4.37
CA ASN A 194 13.39 6.80 5.49
C ASN A 194 12.12 6.58 6.29
N PHE A 195 11.00 6.32 5.62
CA PHE A 195 9.71 6.04 6.22
C PHE A 195 9.77 4.83 7.16
N PHE A 196 10.33 3.70 6.72
CA PHE A 196 10.45 2.49 7.54
C PHE A 196 11.52 2.58 8.63
N LYS A 197 12.56 3.43 8.46
CA LYS A 197 13.58 3.67 9.49
C LYS A 197 13.10 4.57 10.63
N LYS A 198 12.23 5.55 10.34
CA LYS A 198 11.68 6.47 11.34
C LYS A 198 10.67 5.76 12.22
N LYS A 199 11.06 5.39 13.42
CA LYS A 199 10.16 4.81 14.43
C LYS A 199 9.15 5.79 15.02
N LYS A 200 9.17 7.08 14.65
CA LYS A 200 8.22 8.14 15.01
C LYS A 200 8.22 9.22 13.95
N ILE A 201 7.07 9.58 13.46
CA ILE A 201 6.77 10.95 13.05
C ILE A 201 6.28 11.68 14.28
#